data_d6d1e318bece35e4c4e6bb407c22f7e1
#
_entry.id   d6d1e318bece35e4c4e6bb407c22f7e1
#
_cell.length_a   1.000
_cell.length_b   1.000
_cell.length_c   1.000
_cell.angle_alpha   90.00
_cell.angle_beta   90.00
_cell.angle_gamma   90.00
#
_symmetry.space_group_name_H-M   'P 1'
#
loop_
_entity.id
_entity.type
_entity.pdbx_description
1 polymer ?
#
loop_
_entity_poly.entity_id
_entity_poly.type
_entity_poly.pdbx_seq_one_letter_code
_entity_poly.pdbx_strand_id
1 'polypeptide(L)'
;MSHKSFLFCLTLSLTLLILSCVKEPEFSTTPSISFESIQKITKTSNDGFGGKTKIDSIIMSIRFEDGDGDLGITAAEMKENAKYKDFRNFEVDVLLKKNGKYVPVLFSPKIGGLINFQLRPDQKPGPIEGSISYSTQFVYAFYKGYSPLFTEFNDTLKFQIYIKDKAFQQSNTIETEPVIIFQK
;
A
#
# COMPACT_ATOMS: atom_id res chain seq x y z
N MET A 1 -9.60 57.26 -11.83
CA MET A 1 -10.01 56.04 -12.56
C MET A 1 -11.45 56.19 -12.96
N SER A 2 -11.76 55.97 -14.28
CA SER A 2 -13.10 56.15 -14.79
C SER A 2 -13.98 54.99 -14.30
N HIS A 3 -15.26 55.27 -13.97
CA HIS A 3 -16.24 54.24 -13.55
C HIS A 3 -16.28 53.06 -14.51
N LYS A 4 -16.03 53.26 -15.80
CA LYS A 4 -15.96 52.20 -16.81
C LYS A 4 -14.79 51.24 -16.60
N SER A 5 -13.63 51.74 -16.18
CA SER A 5 -12.44 50.90 -15.89
C SER A 5 -12.64 50.07 -14.59
N PHE A 6 -13.32 50.66 -13.61
CA PHE A 6 -13.64 49.95 -12.38
C PHE A 6 -14.67 48.79 -12.61
N LEU A 7 -15.71 49.07 -13.41
CA LEU A 7 -16.70 48.07 -13.78
C LEU A 7 -16.09 46.92 -14.59
N PHE A 8 -15.18 47.22 -15.51
CA PHE A 8 -14.48 46.24 -16.34
C PHE A 8 -13.54 45.36 -15.50
N CYS A 9 -12.82 45.91 -14.55
CA CYS A 9 -12.00 45.11 -13.61
C CYS A 9 -12.87 44.23 -12.70
N LEU A 10 -14.03 44.71 -12.23
CA LEU A 10 -14.93 43.97 -11.36
C LEU A 10 -15.58 42.78 -12.12
N THR A 11 -15.98 42.96 -13.38
CA THR A 11 -16.54 41.90 -14.22
C THR A 11 -15.48 40.85 -14.58
N LEU A 12 -14.25 41.29 -14.89
CA LEU A 12 -13.15 40.38 -15.16
C LEU A 12 -12.73 39.53 -13.93
N SER A 13 -12.77 40.13 -12.73
CA SER A 13 -12.51 39.42 -11.48
C SER A 13 -13.62 38.40 -11.14
N LEU A 14 -14.86 38.73 -11.42
CA LEU A 14 -15.99 37.85 -11.18
C LEU A 14 -16.03 36.65 -12.14
N THR A 15 -15.60 36.82 -13.40
CA THR A 15 -15.49 35.71 -14.36
C THR A 15 -14.34 34.75 -14.04
N LEU A 16 -13.25 35.20 -13.45
CA LEU A 16 -12.16 34.32 -13.00
C LEU A 16 -12.56 33.41 -11.83
N LEU A 17 -13.50 33.82 -11.00
CA LEU A 17 -13.98 33.01 -9.86
C LEU A 17 -14.87 31.83 -10.28
N ILE A 18 -15.47 31.86 -11.46
CA ILE A 18 -16.40 30.82 -11.92
C ILE A 18 -15.66 29.64 -12.60
N LEU A 19 -14.38 29.80 -12.98
CA LEU A 19 -13.60 28.78 -13.67
C LEU A 19 -12.89 27.79 -12.72
N SER A 20 -13.07 27.90 -11.40
CA SER A 20 -12.41 27.07 -10.39
C SER A 20 -13.23 25.85 -9.95
N CYS A 21 -14.17 25.39 -10.77
CA CYS A 21 -14.84 24.12 -10.47
C CYS A 21 -13.93 22.97 -10.94
N VAL A 22 -13.05 22.51 -10.08
CA VAL A 22 -12.32 21.24 -10.27
C VAL A 22 -13.35 20.14 -10.14
N LYS A 23 -13.67 19.46 -11.24
CA LYS A 23 -14.53 18.27 -11.22
C LYS A 23 -13.79 17.19 -10.40
N GLU A 24 -14.42 16.69 -9.35
CA GLU A 24 -13.87 15.53 -8.62
C GLU A 24 -13.74 14.33 -9.58
N PRO A 25 -12.66 13.55 -9.47
CA PRO A 25 -12.51 12.35 -10.28
C PRO A 25 -13.63 11.36 -10.01
N GLU A 26 -14.07 10.65 -11.06
CA GLU A 26 -15.10 9.61 -10.96
C GLU A 26 -14.42 8.24 -10.85
N PHE A 27 -14.07 7.84 -9.63
CA PHE A 27 -13.55 6.49 -9.35
C PHE A 27 -14.67 5.51 -9.01
N SER A 28 -14.41 4.21 -9.20
CA SER A 28 -15.26 3.14 -8.68
C SER A 28 -15.25 3.11 -7.16
N THR A 29 -16.38 2.78 -6.53
CA THR A 29 -16.45 2.51 -5.08
C THR A 29 -15.71 1.24 -4.69
N THR A 30 -15.44 0.33 -5.62
CA THR A 30 -14.50 -0.76 -5.39
C THR A 30 -13.10 -0.22 -5.61
N PRO A 31 -12.19 -0.32 -4.63
CA PRO A 31 -10.84 0.23 -4.74
C PRO A 31 -10.08 -0.40 -5.90
N SER A 32 -9.18 0.36 -6.50
CA SER A 32 -8.24 -0.13 -7.51
C SER A 32 -6.79 0.21 -7.13
N ILE A 33 -5.85 -0.64 -7.53
CA ILE A 33 -4.44 -0.41 -7.26
C ILE A 33 -3.57 -0.63 -8.50
N SER A 34 -2.44 0.08 -8.53
CA SER A 34 -1.37 -0.14 -9.50
C SER A 34 -0.01 -0.22 -8.80
N PHE A 35 0.92 -0.95 -9.41
CA PHE A 35 2.28 -1.06 -8.89
C PHE A 35 3.03 0.27 -9.09
N GLU A 36 3.72 0.73 -8.05
CA GLU A 36 4.52 1.94 -8.10
C GLU A 36 6.02 1.62 -7.99
N SER A 37 6.44 0.93 -6.93
CA SER A 37 7.85 0.55 -6.76
C SER A 37 8.04 -0.58 -5.76
N ILE A 38 9.22 -1.23 -5.85
CA ILE A 38 9.73 -2.13 -4.83
C ILE A 38 11.20 -1.80 -4.55
N GLN A 39 11.56 -1.70 -3.28
CA GLN A 39 12.91 -1.41 -2.83
C GLN A 39 13.38 -2.45 -1.83
N LYS A 40 14.67 -2.78 -1.87
CA LYS A 40 15.33 -3.62 -0.88
C LYS A 40 16.43 -2.85 -0.17
N ILE A 41 16.43 -2.88 1.15
CA ILE A 41 17.46 -2.30 2.00
C ILE A 41 18.04 -3.42 2.85
N THR A 42 19.32 -3.73 2.64
CA THR A 42 20.04 -4.76 3.42
C THR A 42 20.78 -4.10 4.58
N LYS A 43 20.58 -4.62 5.79
CA LYS A 43 21.30 -4.22 7.00
C LYS A 43 21.88 -5.44 7.69
N THR A 44 22.95 -5.22 8.43
CA THR A 44 23.49 -6.22 9.39
C THR A 44 23.09 -5.81 10.80
N SER A 45 22.56 -6.74 11.55
CA SER A 45 22.15 -6.53 12.95
C SER A 45 22.73 -7.62 13.83
N ASN A 46 22.75 -7.42 15.15
CA ASN A 46 23.04 -8.49 16.10
C ASN A 46 21.87 -9.47 16.12
N ASP A 47 22.16 -10.78 16.18
CA ASP A 47 21.15 -11.85 16.21
C ASP A 47 20.56 -12.11 17.60
N GLY A 48 21.06 -11.44 18.63
CA GLY A 48 20.66 -11.61 20.03
C GLY A 48 21.40 -12.76 20.75
N PHE A 49 22.22 -13.53 20.03
CA PHE A 49 22.98 -14.67 20.57
C PHE A 49 24.50 -14.45 20.48
N GLY A 50 24.93 -13.20 20.27
CA GLY A 50 26.35 -12.83 20.14
C GLY A 50 26.91 -12.88 18.72
N GLY A 51 26.08 -13.24 17.73
CA GLY A 51 26.41 -13.24 16.30
C GLY A 51 25.79 -12.06 15.57
N LYS A 52 26.01 -12.05 14.23
CA LYS A 52 25.44 -11.06 13.31
C LYS A 52 24.54 -11.76 12.30
N THR A 53 23.43 -11.12 11.95
CA THR A 53 22.50 -11.58 10.91
C THR A 53 22.26 -10.49 9.87
N LYS A 54 22.00 -10.89 8.64
CA LYS A 54 21.48 -9.98 7.60
C LYS A 54 19.99 -9.82 7.75
N ILE A 55 19.51 -8.61 7.49
CA ILE A 55 18.09 -8.27 7.41
C ILE A 55 17.87 -7.57 6.08
N ASP A 56 17.03 -8.14 5.24
CA ASP A 56 16.53 -7.50 4.03
C ASP A 56 15.15 -6.92 4.31
N SER A 57 15.07 -5.59 4.34
CA SER A 57 13.79 -4.85 4.42
C SER A 57 13.29 -4.62 3.00
N ILE A 58 12.10 -5.13 2.71
CA ILE A 58 11.43 -4.95 1.42
C ILE A 58 10.33 -3.90 1.60
N ILE A 59 10.42 -2.82 0.84
CA ILE A 59 9.43 -1.74 0.83
C ILE A 59 8.69 -1.82 -0.49
N MET A 60 7.39 -2.05 -0.44
CA MET A 60 6.49 -2.14 -1.59
C MET A 60 5.58 -0.93 -1.60
N SER A 61 5.56 -0.18 -2.69
CA SER A 61 4.69 0.97 -2.89
C SER A 61 3.68 0.69 -3.99
N ILE A 62 2.43 1.04 -3.71
CA ILE A 62 1.30 0.96 -4.63
C ILE A 62 0.62 2.31 -4.72
N ARG A 63 0.09 2.63 -5.88
CA ARG A 63 -0.88 3.71 -6.05
C ARG A 63 -2.28 3.13 -5.92
N PHE A 64 -3.19 3.87 -5.29
CA PHE A 64 -4.59 3.47 -5.12
C PHE A 64 -5.54 4.57 -5.58
N GLU A 65 -6.75 4.16 -5.97
CA GLU A 65 -7.91 4.98 -6.25
C GLU A 65 -9.13 4.32 -5.61
N ASP A 66 -10.03 5.13 -5.01
CA ASP A 66 -11.23 4.65 -4.35
C ASP A 66 -12.31 5.74 -4.38
N GLY A 67 -13.53 5.39 -4.83
CA GLY A 67 -14.55 6.37 -5.19
C GLY A 67 -15.39 6.89 -4.03
N ASP A 68 -15.54 6.12 -2.95
CA ASP A 68 -16.28 6.55 -1.76
C ASP A 68 -15.40 6.89 -0.55
N GLY A 69 -14.07 6.63 -0.68
CA GLY A 69 -13.07 7.05 0.29
C GLY A 69 -13.13 6.32 1.62
N ASP A 70 -13.65 5.12 1.63
CA ASP A 70 -13.78 4.31 2.84
C ASP A 70 -12.58 3.38 3.09
N LEU A 71 -11.49 3.58 2.36
CA LEU A 71 -10.20 2.92 2.55
C LEU A 71 -9.57 3.38 3.88
N GLY A 72 -9.06 2.44 4.65
CA GLY A 72 -8.48 2.73 5.95
C GLY A 72 -9.48 2.65 7.10
N ILE A 73 -9.01 2.19 8.24
CA ILE A 73 -9.82 1.98 9.44
C ILE A 73 -9.08 2.48 10.67
N THR A 74 -9.78 3.16 11.55
CA THR A 74 -9.20 3.65 12.79
C THR A 74 -9.19 2.57 13.88
N ALA A 75 -8.30 2.71 14.86
CA ALA A 75 -8.27 1.82 16.02
C ALA A 75 -9.58 1.85 16.83
N ALA A 76 -10.29 2.98 16.84
CA ALA A 76 -11.59 3.11 17.47
C ALA A 76 -12.66 2.27 16.76
N GLU A 77 -12.76 2.39 15.43
CA GLU A 77 -13.70 1.60 14.61
C GLU A 77 -13.44 0.09 14.77
N MET A 78 -12.18 -0.34 14.80
CA MET A 78 -11.85 -1.75 15.04
C MET A 78 -12.29 -2.25 16.42
N LYS A 79 -12.18 -1.41 17.43
CA LYS A 79 -12.57 -1.76 18.80
C LYS A 79 -14.08 -1.78 18.99
N GLU A 80 -14.78 -0.85 18.36
CA GLU A 80 -16.23 -0.65 18.53
C GLU A 80 -17.06 -1.61 17.69
N ASN A 81 -16.51 -2.12 16.58
CA ASN A 81 -17.26 -2.96 15.65
C ASN A 81 -16.60 -4.34 15.47
N ALA A 82 -17.29 -5.35 16.00
CA ALA A 82 -16.81 -6.73 15.97
C ALA A 82 -16.51 -7.28 14.55
N LYS A 83 -17.12 -6.71 13.50
CA LYS A 83 -16.85 -7.12 12.10
C LYS A 83 -15.41 -6.85 11.69
N TYR A 84 -14.71 -5.91 12.35
CA TYR A 84 -13.34 -5.55 12.04
C TYR A 84 -12.29 -6.19 12.97
N LYS A 85 -12.69 -7.07 13.88
CA LYS A 85 -11.81 -7.66 14.89
C LYS A 85 -10.52 -8.26 14.30
N ASP A 86 -10.64 -8.96 13.17
CA ASP A 86 -9.52 -9.61 12.47
C ASP A 86 -9.32 -9.01 11.06
N PHE A 87 -9.78 -7.79 10.87
CA PHE A 87 -9.74 -7.13 9.59
C PHE A 87 -8.30 -6.79 9.19
N ARG A 88 -7.99 -7.13 7.97
CA ARG A 88 -6.73 -6.78 7.30
C ARG A 88 -7.10 -6.22 5.94
N ASN A 89 -6.57 -5.07 5.63
CA ASN A 89 -6.92 -4.35 4.41
C ASN A 89 -5.73 -4.10 3.47
N PHE A 90 -4.54 -4.57 3.83
CA PHE A 90 -3.37 -4.63 2.96
C PHE A 90 -2.81 -6.06 3.00
N GLU A 91 -3.06 -6.82 1.95
CA GLU A 91 -2.74 -8.24 1.88
C GLU A 91 -1.61 -8.50 0.89
N VAL A 92 -0.65 -9.33 1.31
CA VAL A 92 0.53 -9.67 0.52
C VAL A 92 0.72 -11.18 0.48
N ASP A 93 0.70 -11.75 -0.70
CA ASP A 93 1.10 -13.12 -0.97
C ASP A 93 2.51 -13.16 -1.57
N VAL A 94 3.34 -14.08 -1.10
CA VAL A 94 4.73 -14.20 -1.53
C VAL A 94 4.86 -15.31 -2.56
N LEU A 95 5.51 -15.00 -3.66
CA LEU A 95 5.84 -15.92 -4.73
C LEU A 95 7.36 -16.11 -4.77
N LEU A 96 7.80 -17.36 -4.69
CA LEU A 96 9.22 -17.74 -4.78
C LEU A 96 9.51 -18.36 -6.14
N LYS A 97 10.58 -17.92 -6.79
CA LYS A 97 11.03 -18.49 -8.08
C LYS A 97 11.72 -19.81 -7.86
N LYS A 98 11.13 -20.90 -8.38
CA LYS A 98 11.70 -22.27 -8.42
C LYS A 98 11.65 -22.83 -9.85
N ASN A 99 12.78 -23.32 -10.34
CA ASN A 99 12.88 -23.92 -11.67
C ASN A 99 12.27 -23.03 -12.78
N GLY A 100 12.51 -21.72 -12.70
CA GLY A 100 12.03 -20.74 -13.66
C GLY A 100 10.57 -20.30 -13.48
N LYS A 101 9.79 -20.92 -12.57
CA LYS A 101 8.39 -20.58 -12.26
C LYS A 101 8.24 -19.96 -10.89
N TYR A 102 7.25 -19.10 -10.72
CA TYR A 102 6.88 -18.55 -9.41
C TYR A 102 5.84 -19.46 -8.75
N VAL A 103 6.14 -19.86 -7.50
CA VAL A 103 5.26 -20.71 -6.69
C VAL A 103 4.90 -19.97 -5.39
N PRO A 104 3.65 -20.06 -4.90
CA PRO A 104 3.26 -19.41 -3.67
C PRO A 104 3.96 -20.00 -2.45
N VAL A 105 4.34 -19.14 -1.52
CA VAL A 105 4.91 -19.51 -0.22
C VAL A 105 4.01 -18.99 0.88
N LEU A 106 3.55 -19.89 1.72
CA LEU A 106 2.70 -19.55 2.86
C LEU A 106 3.57 -19.08 4.04
N PHE A 107 3.25 -17.91 4.55
CA PHE A 107 3.84 -17.36 5.76
C PHE A 107 2.83 -17.42 6.92
N SER A 108 3.31 -17.73 8.11
CA SER A 108 2.53 -17.64 9.34
C SER A 108 3.31 -16.84 10.39
N PRO A 109 2.84 -15.66 10.79
CA PRO A 109 1.63 -14.98 10.28
C PRO A 109 1.77 -14.54 8.83
N LYS A 110 0.64 -14.42 8.12
CA LYS A 110 0.59 -13.92 6.74
C LYS A 110 1.17 -12.51 6.67
N ILE A 111 1.97 -12.23 5.64
CA ILE A 111 2.50 -10.89 5.38
C ILE A 111 1.34 -9.98 4.96
N GLY A 112 1.40 -8.72 5.38
CA GLY A 112 0.39 -7.71 5.12
C GLY A 112 0.08 -6.92 6.38
N GLY A 113 -0.81 -5.99 6.29
CA GLY A 113 -1.03 -5.02 7.35
C GLY A 113 -2.42 -4.45 7.40
N LEU A 114 -2.48 -3.39 8.17
CA LEU A 114 -3.66 -2.57 8.34
C LEU A 114 -3.33 -1.15 7.90
N ILE A 115 -4.11 -0.63 6.98
CA ILE A 115 -4.20 0.80 6.72
C ILE A 115 -5.03 1.36 7.87
N ASN A 116 -4.36 1.80 8.94
CA ASN A 116 -4.96 2.11 10.23
C ASN A 116 -5.23 3.60 10.46
N PHE A 117 -5.27 4.38 9.41
CA PHE A 117 -5.56 5.80 9.46
C PHE A 117 -6.66 6.15 8.47
N GLN A 118 -7.35 7.22 8.76
CA GLN A 118 -8.40 7.74 7.91
C GLN A 118 -7.78 8.57 6.79
N LEU A 119 -7.97 8.15 5.55
CA LEU A 119 -7.42 8.83 4.39
C LEU A 119 -8.18 10.11 4.05
N ARG A 120 -9.44 10.21 4.49
CA ARG A 120 -10.27 11.39 4.30
C ARG A 120 -10.59 12.05 5.65
N PRO A 121 -9.88 13.15 6.01
CA PRO A 121 -10.02 13.77 7.34
C PRO A 121 -11.41 14.37 7.63
N ASP A 122 -12.14 14.78 6.58
CA ASP A 122 -13.49 15.36 6.69
C ASP A 122 -14.59 14.31 6.91
N GLN A 123 -14.25 13.03 6.86
CA GLN A 123 -15.15 11.88 7.05
C GLN A 123 -16.33 11.81 6.07
N LYS A 124 -16.30 12.59 5.00
CA LYS A 124 -17.37 12.57 3.99
C LYS A 124 -17.06 11.52 2.93
N PRO A 125 -18.07 10.80 2.42
CA PRO A 125 -17.87 9.97 1.24
C PRO A 125 -17.39 10.81 0.06
N GLY A 126 -16.49 10.22 -0.73
CA GLY A 126 -16.00 10.84 -1.95
C GLY A 126 -14.63 10.29 -2.37
N PRO A 127 -14.22 10.59 -3.59
CA PRO A 127 -13.04 9.95 -4.19
C PRO A 127 -11.75 10.30 -3.45
N ILE A 128 -10.90 9.30 -3.33
CA ILE A 128 -9.53 9.42 -2.84
C ILE A 128 -8.56 8.70 -3.77
N GLU A 129 -7.36 9.24 -3.89
CA GLU A 129 -6.23 8.63 -4.57
C GLU A 129 -4.94 8.94 -3.81
N GLY A 130 -3.92 8.11 -4.01
CA GLY A 130 -2.62 8.34 -3.38
C GLY A 130 -1.70 7.15 -3.50
N SER A 131 -0.63 7.17 -2.71
CA SER A 131 0.34 6.08 -2.62
C SER A 131 0.41 5.53 -1.21
N ILE A 132 0.52 4.21 -1.10
CA ILE A 132 0.72 3.49 0.16
C ILE A 132 2.01 2.68 0.04
N SER A 133 2.89 2.82 1.05
CA SER A 133 4.08 1.99 1.17
C SER A 133 3.96 1.04 2.35
N TYR A 134 4.19 -0.24 2.10
CA TYR A 134 4.24 -1.28 3.11
C TYR A 134 5.65 -1.87 3.19
N SER A 135 6.16 -2.05 4.40
CA SER A 135 7.49 -2.64 4.63
C SER A 135 7.39 -3.95 5.39
N THR A 136 8.12 -4.95 4.91
CA THR A 136 8.32 -6.22 5.62
C THR A 136 9.81 -6.54 5.70
N GLN A 137 10.18 -7.38 6.67
CA GLN A 137 11.58 -7.75 6.89
C GLN A 137 11.77 -9.26 6.79
N PHE A 138 12.79 -9.65 6.07
CA PHE A 138 13.31 -11.02 6.08
C PHE A 138 14.60 -11.04 6.90
N VAL A 139 14.61 -11.84 7.95
CA VAL A 139 15.78 -12.00 8.84
C VAL A 139 16.47 -13.31 8.48
N TYR A 140 17.72 -13.25 8.08
CA TYR A 140 18.48 -14.41 7.60
C TYR A 140 18.52 -15.58 8.61
N ALA A 141 18.70 -15.27 9.91
CA ALA A 141 18.74 -16.29 10.96
C ALA A 141 17.46 -17.15 11.03
N PHE A 142 16.30 -16.58 10.62
CA PHE A 142 14.99 -17.26 10.68
C PHE A 142 14.48 -17.69 9.30
N TYR A 143 15.20 -17.33 8.24
CA TYR A 143 14.71 -17.43 6.86
C TYR A 143 14.36 -18.87 6.45
N LYS A 144 15.22 -19.83 6.76
CA LYS A 144 14.96 -21.25 6.49
C LYS A 144 13.75 -21.80 7.29
N GLY A 145 13.43 -21.20 8.43
CA GLY A 145 12.27 -21.56 9.25
C GLY A 145 10.92 -21.13 8.66
N TYR A 146 10.90 -20.15 7.74
CA TYR A 146 9.65 -19.71 7.13
C TYR A 146 9.08 -20.72 6.14
N SER A 147 9.94 -21.44 5.40
CA SER A 147 9.51 -22.50 4.49
C SER A 147 10.72 -23.33 4.04
N PRO A 148 10.57 -24.66 3.90
CA PRO A 148 11.61 -25.53 3.36
C PRO A 148 11.91 -25.25 1.87
N LEU A 149 11.08 -24.44 1.21
CA LEU A 149 11.29 -24.05 -0.17
C LEU A 149 12.41 -23.02 -0.33
N PHE A 150 12.76 -22.28 0.72
CA PHE A 150 13.83 -21.29 0.66
C PHE A 150 15.22 -21.90 0.62
N THR A 151 16.09 -21.29 -0.17
CA THR A 151 17.52 -21.60 -0.20
C THR A 151 18.29 -20.75 0.80
N GLU A 152 19.61 -20.93 0.87
CA GLU A 152 20.40 -20.15 1.80
C GLU A 152 20.62 -18.71 1.32
N PHE A 153 20.73 -18.50 0.01
CA PHE A 153 21.03 -17.21 -0.59
C PHE A 153 20.37 -17.07 -1.96
N ASN A 154 20.23 -15.81 -2.40
CA ASN A 154 19.80 -15.44 -3.75
C ASN A 154 18.41 -15.94 -4.15
N ASP A 155 17.52 -16.18 -3.20
CA ASP A 155 16.13 -16.47 -3.56
C ASP A 155 15.47 -15.24 -4.20
N THR A 156 14.78 -15.47 -5.31
CA THR A 156 14.08 -14.42 -6.05
C THR A 156 12.60 -14.47 -5.70
N LEU A 157 12.10 -13.37 -5.18
CA LEU A 157 10.70 -13.22 -4.76
C LEU A 157 9.96 -12.24 -5.67
N LYS A 158 8.66 -12.45 -5.79
CA LYS A 158 7.64 -11.46 -6.18
C LYS A 158 6.58 -11.42 -5.11
N PHE A 159 5.82 -10.35 -5.08
CA PHE A 159 4.71 -10.18 -4.17
C PHE A 159 3.45 -9.89 -4.96
N GLN A 160 2.37 -10.62 -4.64
CA GLN A 160 1.03 -10.28 -5.10
C GLN A 160 0.35 -9.47 -4.01
N ILE A 161 -0.20 -8.32 -4.39
CA ILE A 161 -0.77 -7.35 -3.44
C ILE A 161 -2.19 -7.05 -3.85
N TYR A 162 -3.09 -7.00 -2.86
CA TYR A 162 -4.41 -6.43 -3.00
C TYR A 162 -4.81 -5.71 -1.71
N ILE A 163 -5.75 -4.79 -1.81
CA ILE A 163 -6.29 -4.06 -0.67
C ILE A 163 -7.80 -4.30 -0.54
N LYS A 164 -8.34 -3.99 0.64
CA LYS A 164 -9.79 -4.02 0.92
C LYS A 164 -10.23 -2.74 1.59
N ASP A 165 -11.42 -2.28 1.25
CA ASP A 165 -12.09 -1.19 1.93
C ASP A 165 -12.86 -1.65 3.19
N LYS A 166 -13.54 -0.71 3.87
CA LYS A 166 -14.40 -0.99 5.03
C LYS A 166 -15.68 -1.76 4.68
N ALA A 167 -16.10 -1.74 3.42
CA ALA A 167 -17.20 -2.54 2.90
C ALA A 167 -16.78 -3.97 2.54
N PHE A 168 -15.48 -4.33 2.72
CA PHE A 168 -14.85 -5.60 2.34
C PHE A 168 -14.78 -5.82 0.83
N GLN A 169 -14.91 -4.78 0.02
CA GLN A 169 -14.67 -4.86 -1.39
C GLN A 169 -13.16 -5.00 -1.63
N GLN A 170 -12.79 -5.94 -2.49
CA GLN A 170 -11.39 -6.20 -2.80
C GLN A 170 -11.01 -5.55 -4.12
N SER A 171 -9.85 -4.88 -4.12
CA SER A 171 -9.23 -4.35 -5.35
C SER A 171 -8.82 -5.44 -6.33
N ASN A 172 -8.41 -5.04 -7.51
CA ASN A 172 -7.59 -5.90 -8.36
C ASN A 172 -6.32 -6.34 -7.61
N THR A 173 -5.74 -7.48 -8.05
CA THR A 173 -4.44 -7.96 -7.55
C THR A 173 -3.36 -7.53 -8.53
N ILE A 174 -2.24 -7.02 -8.00
CA ILE A 174 -1.05 -6.68 -8.78
C ILE A 174 0.13 -7.56 -8.37
N GLU A 175 1.12 -7.69 -9.27
CA GLU A 175 2.42 -8.29 -8.96
C GLU A 175 3.51 -7.23 -8.97
N THR A 176 4.49 -7.37 -8.05
CA THR A 176 5.68 -6.52 -8.03
C THR A 176 6.70 -6.99 -9.06
N GLU A 177 7.68 -6.14 -9.33
CA GLU A 177 8.95 -6.57 -9.91
C GLU A 177 9.64 -7.60 -9.01
N PRO A 178 10.49 -8.48 -9.56
CA PRO A 178 11.23 -9.45 -8.78
C PRO A 178 12.30 -8.79 -7.92
N VAL A 179 12.49 -9.31 -6.71
CA VAL A 179 13.57 -8.90 -5.81
C VAL A 179 14.36 -10.11 -5.35
N ILE A 180 15.69 -10.00 -5.31
CA ILE A 180 16.57 -11.06 -4.83
C ILE A 180 16.93 -10.75 -3.38
N ILE A 181 16.64 -11.69 -2.48
CA ILE A 181 16.94 -11.54 -1.06
C ILE A 181 18.22 -12.31 -0.69
N PHE A 182 18.90 -11.82 0.35
CA PHE A 182 20.17 -12.35 0.87
C PHE A 182 21.23 -12.60 -0.23
N GLN A 183 21.42 -11.61 -1.09
CA GLN A 183 22.49 -11.67 -2.10
C GLN A 183 23.85 -11.86 -1.43
N LYS A 184 24.66 -12.80 -2.03
CA LYS A 184 26.08 -12.97 -1.70
C LYS A 184 26.90 -11.82 -2.23
#